data_7265a36c9c418240324ac7d1aa329523
#
_entry.id   7265a36c9c418240324ac7d1aa329523
#
_cell.length_a   1.000
_cell.length_b   1.000
_cell.length_c   1.000
_cell.angle_alpha   90.00
_cell.angle_beta   90.00
_cell.angle_gamma   90.00
#
_symmetry.space_group_name_H-M   'P 1'
#
loop_
_entity.id
_entity.type
_entity.pdbx_description
1 polymer ?
#
loop_
_entity_poly.entity_id
_entity_poly.type
_entity_poly.pdbx_seq_one_letter_code
_entity_poly.pdbx_strand_id
1 'polypeptide(L)'
;MNVLSLFDGMSCGQIALDKLGIEVDNYFASEIDKYAIQVTKHNYPNTKHIGDVTQVKGVDLPKIDLLIGGSPCQGFSFAGKQLNFEDPRSKLFFEFVRLLEETKPKYFLLENVKMKKEYQDVISNYLGCEPIEISSSKFIPQNRKRLYWTNVDVPQPKKQEWNIEDYIDGDGFATQCKLELNPRRVRFEKVNVFNTLTSVYWKGISGSSRPAISIRESYLHEDREAHRMLTPTECERLQTVPIGYTDCVSKTQRYKMLGNGWTVDVIAHIFNQMALQERSHIVYNYLLNDIVKNTQ
;
A
#
# COMPACT_ATOMS: atom_id res chain seq x y z
N MET A 1 -17.93 -5.62 9.97
CA MET A 1 -18.07 -5.37 8.52
C MET A 1 -17.52 -6.51 7.68
N ASN A 2 -18.04 -6.72 6.45
CA ASN A 2 -17.47 -7.66 5.48
C ASN A 2 -16.57 -6.91 4.50
N VAL A 3 -15.34 -7.36 4.36
CA VAL A 3 -14.32 -6.75 3.49
C VAL A 3 -13.97 -7.68 2.34
N LEU A 4 -13.92 -7.15 1.12
CA LEU A 4 -13.39 -7.83 -0.06
C LEU A 4 -12.10 -7.12 -0.48
N SER A 5 -10.98 -7.83 -0.40
CA SER A 5 -9.66 -7.33 -0.81
C SER A 5 -9.19 -8.06 -2.06
N LEU A 6 -8.95 -7.30 -3.13
CA LEU A 6 -8.47 -7.78 -4.41
C LEU A 6 -6.98 -7.46 -4.56
N PHE A 7 -6.22 -8.44 -5.07
CA PHE A 7 -4.75 -8.30 -5.16
C PHE A 7 -4.15 -8.04 -3.77
N ASP A 8 -4.64 -8.78 -2.79
CA ASP A 8 -4.47 -8.51 -1.35
C ASP A 8 -3.02 -8.43 -0.89
N GLY A 9 -2.12 -9.12 -1.60
CA GLY A 9 -0.72 -9.20 -1.22
C GLY A 9 -0.59 -9.83 0.17
N MET A 10 0.13 -9.15 1.06
CA MET A 10 0.33 -9.58 2.45
C MET A 10 -0.70 -8.97 3.42
N SER A 11 -1.88 -8.61 2.95
CA SER A 11 -3.01 -8.07 3.74
C SER A 11 -2.75 -6.75 4.47
N CYS A 12 -2.10 -5.79 3.81
CA CYS A 12 -1.90 -4.45 4.39
C CYS A 12 -3.22 -3.75 4.76
N GLY A 13 -4.31 -4.04 4.04
CA GLY A 13 -5.65 -3.53 4.36
C GLY A 13 -6.14 -4.04 5.70
N GLN A 14 -5.90 -5.32 6.02
CA GLN A 14 -6.26 -5.92 7.30
C GLN A 14 -5.49 -5.31 8.46
N ILE A 15 -4.17 -5.10 8.28
CA ILE A 15 -3.32 -4.41 9.27
C ILE A 15 -3.85 -2.98 9.54
N ALA A 16 -4.29 -2.27 8.50
CA ALA A 16 -4.81 -0.91 8.65
C ALA A 16 -6.14 -0.87 9.41
N LEU A 17 -7.04 -1.83 9.18
CA LEU A 17 -8.30 -1.98 9.91
C LEU A 17 -8.05 -2.30 11.38
N ASP A 18 -7.17 -3.27 11.67
CA ASP A 18 -6.74 -3.63 13.02
C ASP A 18 -6.16 -2.44 13.79
N LYS A 19 -5.27 -1.69 13.15
CA LYS A 19 -4.65 -0.49 13.74
C LYS A 19 -5.68 0.55 14.19
N LEU A 20 -6.83 0.61 13.52
CA LEU A 20 -7.93 1.53 13.85
C LEU A 20 -8.97 0.92 14.79
N GLY A 21 -8.82 -0.35 15.17
CA GLY A 21 -9.82 -1.07 15.97
C GLY A 21 -11.15 -1.24 15.25
N ILE A 22 -11.14 -1.31 13.91
CA ILE A 22 -12.35 -1.53 13.11
C ILE A 22 -12.65 -3.03 13.07
N GLU A 23 -13.79 -3.43 13.62
CA GLU A 23 -14.21 -4.84 13.66
C GLU A 23 -14.55 -5.36 12.26
N VAL A 24 -13.95 -6.49 11.90
CA VAL A 24 -14.14 -7.18 10.63
C VAL A 24 -14.75 -8.55 10.89
N ASP A 25 -15.98 -8.75 10.44
CA ASP A 25 -16.68 -10.03 10.58
C ASP A 25 -16.11 -11.08 9.63
N ASN A 26 -15.89 -10.67 8.37
CA ASN A 26 -15.31 -11.51 7.34
C ASN A 26 -14.36 -10.69 6.47
N TYR A 27 -13.16 -11.23 6.24
CA TYR A 27 -12.20 -10.69 5.30
C TYR A 27 -11.96 -11.70 4.17
N PHE A 28 -12.37 -11.35 2.96
CA PHE A 28 -12.20 -12.14 1.75
C PHE A 28 -11.00 -11.60 0.99
N ALA A 29 -9.97 -12.43 0.80
CA ALA A 29 -8.73 -12.05 0.13
C ALA A 29 -8.59 -12.80 -1.21
N SER A 30 -8.60 -12.06 -2.31
CA SER A 30 -8.22 -12.56 -3.63
C SER A 30 -6.73 -12.27 -3.87
N GLU A 31 -5.92 -13.32 -3.86
CA GLU A 31 -4.47 -13.30 -4.06
C GLU A 31 -4.02 -14.65 -4.64
N ILE A 32 -2.99 -14.64 -5.50
CA ILE A 32 -2.43 -15.83 -6.13
C ILE A 32 -0.96 -16.10 -5.76
N ASP A 33 -0.25 -15.10 -5.20
CA ASP A 33 1.13 -15.30 -4.73
C ASP A 33 1.13 -16.14 -3.45
N LYS A 34 1.64 -17.37 -3.55
CA LYS A 34 1.68 -18.32 -2.44
C LYS A 34 2.42 -17.81 -1.20
N TYR A 35 3.41 -16.95 -1.37
CA TYR A 35 4.18 -16.41 -0.25
C TYR A 35 3.42 -15.28 0.46
N ALA A 36 2.71 -14.46 -0.30
CA ALA A 36 1.80 -13.46 0.26
C ALA A 36 0.68 -14.15 1.05
N ILE A 37 0.04 -15.16 0.47
CA ILE A 37 -0.97 -16.01 1.15
C ILE A 37 -0.40 -16.66 2.42
N GLN A 38 0.86 -17.13 2.38
CA GLN A 38 1.52 -17.71 3.54
C GLN A 38 1.66 -16.70 4.68
N VAL A 39 2.09 -15.47 4.38
CA VAL A 39 2.21 -14.39 5.37
C VAL A 39 0.84 -14.01 5.94
N THR A 40 -0.17 -13.87 5.08
CA THR A 40 -1.53 -13.58 5.54
C THR A 40 -2.07 -14.68 6.44
N LYS A 41 -1.94 -15.95 6.06
CA LYS A 41 -2.38 -17.09 6.89
C LYS A 41 -1.67 -17.17 8.23
N HIS A 42 -0.40 -16.79 8.27
CA HIS A 42 0.38 -16.79 9.51
C HIS A 42 -0.14 -15.74 10.50
N ASN A 43 -0.43 -14.55 10.03
CA ASN A 43 -0.83 -13.43 10.89
C ASN A 43 -2.35 -13.34 11.08
N TYR A 44 -3.14 -13.72 10.07
CA TYR A 44 -4.59 -13.67 10.04
C TYR A 44 -5.18 -15.01 9.60
N PRO A 45 -5.18 -16.03 10.46
CA PRO A 45 -5.61 -17.39 10.11
C PRO A 45 -7.09 -17.49 9.69
N ASN A 46 -7.91 -16.52 10.09
CA ASN A 46 -9.34 -16.48 9.77
C ASN A 46 -9.65 -15.83 8.40
N THR A 47 -8.64 -15.34 7.67
CA THR A 47 -8.81 -14.75 6.34
C THR A 47 -9.34 -15.80 5.36
N LYS A 48 -10.41 -15.44 4.65
CA LYS A 48 -11.03 -16.29 3.63
C LYS A 48 -10.32 -16.06 2.29
N HIS A 49 -9.38 -16.93 1.93
CA HIS A 49 -8.71 -16.86 0.64
C HIS A 49 -9.63 -17.39 -0.46
N ILE A 50 -9.94 -16.54 -1.44
CA ILE A 50 -10.85 -16.83 -2.54
C ILE A 50 -10.16 -16.95 -3.91
N GLY A 51 -8.82 -16.97 -3.92
CA GLY A 51 -8.00 -17.30 -5.11
C GLY A 51 -7.92 -16.19 -6.14
N ASP A 52 -7.98 -16.57 -7.41
CA ASP A 52 -7.83 -15.65 -8.55
C ASP A 52 -9.06 -14.75 -8.70
N VAL A 53 -8.84 -13.47 -8.80
CA VAL A 53 -9.88 -12.43 -8.94
C VAL A 53 -10.78 -12.66 -10.14
N THR A 54 -10.26 -13.25 -11.22
CA THR A 54 -11.03 -13.56 -12.44
C THR A 54 -12.09 -14.65 -12.22
N GLN A 55 -11.98 -15.42 -11.14
CA GLN A 55 -12.92 -16.49 -10.79
C GLN A 55 -13.90 -16.06 -9.68
N VAL A 56 -13.68 -14.93 -9.05
CA VAL A 56 -14.55 -14.42 -7.98
C VAL A 56 -15.84 -13.90 -8.59
N LYS A 57 -16.98 -14.28 -8.01
CA LYS A 57 -18.32 -13.80 -8.40
C LYS A 57 -18.95 -13.12 -7.20
N GLY A 58 -19.49 -11.91 -7.39
CA GLY A 58 -20.13 -11.15 -6.32
C GLY A 58 -21.32 -11.86 -5.70
N VAL A 59 -22.04 -12.67 -6.48
CA VAL A 59 -23.21 -13.43 -6.00
C VAL A 59 -22.87 -14.53 -5.00
N ASP A 60 -21.61 -15.01 -5.00
CA ASP A 60 -21.14 -16.04 -4.07
C ASP A 60 -20.65 -15.44 -2.74
N LEU A 61 -20.63 -14.11 -2.62
CA LEU A 61 -20.19 -13.37 -1.44
C LEU A 61 -21.38 -12.84 -0.65
N PRO A 62 -21.24 -12.68 0.68
CA PRO A 62 -22.22 -11.92 1.44
C PRO A 62 -22.23 -10.46 1.02
N LYS A 63 -23.17 -9.66 1.55
CA LYS A 63 -23.10 -8.21 1.35
C LYS A 63 -21.74 -7.69 1.78
N ILE A 64 -21.03 -7.08 0.86
CA ILE A 64 -19.72 -6.44 1.10
C ILE A 64 -19.93 -4.99 1.55
N ASP A 65 -19.26 -4.60 2.62
CA ASP A 65 -19.29 -3.22 3.13
C ASP A 65 -18.13 -2.39 2.59
N LEU A 66 -16.97 -3.01 2.40
CA LEU A 66 -15.75 -2.36 1.92
C LEU A 66 -15.06 -3.22 0.87
N LEU A 67 -14.85 -2.66 -0.33
CA LEU A 67 -14.03 -3.24 -1.40
C LEU A 67 -12.70 -2.48 -1.47
N ILE A 68 -11.58 -3.20 -1.37
CA ILE A 68 -10.25 -2.62 -1.49
C ILE A 68 -9.42 -3.37 -2.52
N GLY A 69 -8.44 -2.68 -3.13
CA GLY A 69 -7.52 -3.34 -4.05
C GLY A 69 -6.42 -2.44 -4.57
N GLY A 70 -5.32 -3.07 -5.00
CA GLY A 70 -4.21 -2.43 -5.67
C GLY A 70 -3.90 -3.17 -6.97
N SER A 71 -4.60 -2.83 -8.05
CA SER A 71 -4.43 -3.55 -9.32
C SER A 71 -3.01 -3.40 -9.87
N PRO A 72 -2.42 -4.48 -10.47
CA PRO A 72 -1.09 -4.39 -11.07
C PRO A 72 -1.01 -3.28 -12.13
N CYS A 73 -0.03 -2.36 -11.97
CA CYS A 73 0.13 -1.18 -12.82
C CYS A 73 0.83 -1.47 -14.16
N GLN A 74 1.26 -2.70 -14.41
CA GLN A 74 2.14 -3.02 -15.55
C GLN A 74 1.48 -2.85 -16.93
N GLY A 75 0.17 -2.71 -17.03
CA GLY A 75 -0.56 -2.37 -18.24
C GLY A 75 -0.64 -0.86 -18.55
N PHE A 76 -0.46 -0.03 -17.54
CA PHE A 76 -0.55 1.44 -17.63
C PHE A 76 0.83 2.12 -17.70
N SER A 77 1.93 1.37 -17.62
CA SER A 77 3.29 1.93 -17.55
C SER A 77 3.90 2.11 -18.94
N PHE A 78 4.30 3.32 -19.21
CA PHE A 78 5.46 3.88 -19.92
C PHE A 78 5.97 3.24 -21.22
N ALA A 79 5.28 2.52 -22.01
CA ALA A 79 5.82 2.08 -23.31
C ALA A 79 4.84 2.32 -24.45
N GLY A 80 4.48 3.59 -24.73
CA GLY A 80 4.10 4.05 -26.08
C GLY A 80 3.00 3.27 -26.83
N LYS A 81 2.28 2.37 -26.24
CA LYS A 81 1.18 1.63 -26.83
C LYS A 81 -0.11 2.02 -26.13
N GLN A 82 -1.07 2.49 -26.91
CA GLN A 82 -2.43 2.82 -26.51
C GLN A 82 -2.96 1.80 -25.50
N LEU A 83 -3.76 2.27 -24.52
CA LEU A 83 -4.64 1.42 -23.71
C LEU A 83 -5.38 0.45 -24.65
N ASN A 84 -4.77 -0.68 -24.84
CA ASN A 84 -5.46 -1.74 -25.52
C ASN A 84 -6.25 -2.48 -24.46
N PHE A 85 -7.57 -2.38 -24.48
CA PHE A 85 -8.49 -3.12 -23.60
C PHE A 85 -8.24 -4.65 -23.67
N GLU A 86 -7.46 -5.09 -24.65
CA GLU A 86 -7.03 -6.47 -24.83
C GLU A 86 -5.72 -6.82 -24.08
N ASP A 87 -4.98 -5.83 -23.49
CA ASP A 87 -3.80 -6.15 -22.69
C ASP A 87 -4.23 -6.91 -21.42
N PRO A 88 -3.74 -8.14 -21.21
CA PRO A 88 -4.10 -8.96 -20.04
C PRO A 88 -3.91 -8.26 -18.70
N ARG A 89 -3.03 -7.25 -18.65
CA ARG A 89 -2.70 -6.50 -17.45
C ARG A 89 -3.70 -5.38 -17.15
N SER A 90 -4.32 -4.81 -18.19
CA SER A 90 -5.43 -3.87 -18.06
C SER A 90 -6.71 -4.59 -17.62
N LYS A 91 -6.88 -5.86 -18.01
CA LYS A 91 -8.02 -6.69 -17.61
C LYS A 91 -8.19 -6.78 -16.10
N LEU A 92 -7.10 -6.79 -15.33
CA LEU A 92 -7.17 -6.92 -13.87
C LEU A 92 -7.80 -5.69 -13.19
N PHE A 93 -7.63 -4.48 -13.75
CA PHE A 93 -8.38 -3.31 -13.28
C PHE A 93 -9.89 -3.49 -13.50
N PHE A 94 -10.29 -4.03 -14.65
CA PHE A 94 -11.70 -4.27 -14.94
C PHE A 94 -12.34 -5.35 -14.06
N GLU A 95 -11.54 -6.26 -13.50
CA GLU A 95 -12.04 -7.17 -12.46
C GLU A 95 -12.43 -6.42 -11.17
N PHE A 96 -11.65 -5.39 -10.80
CA PHE A 96 -12.04 -4.51 -9.69
C PHE A 96 -13.35 -3.78 -9.99
N VAL A 97 -13.50 -3.20 -11.21
CA VAL A 97 -14.74 -2.51 -11.63
C VAL A 97 -15.91 -3.49 -11.63
N ARG A 98 -15.75 -4.68 -12.20
CA ARG A 98 -16.79 -5.72 -12.23
C ARG A 98 -17.27 -6.07 -10.81
N LEU A 99 -16.36 -6.33 -9.90
CA LEU A 99 -16.71 -6.68 -8.52
C LEU A 99 -17.28 -5.48 -7.74
N LEU A 100 -16.87 -4.25 -8.05
CA LEU A 100 -17.50 -3.04 -7.53
C LEU A 100 -18.98 -2.95 -7.95
N GLU A 101 -19.27 -3.23 -9.21
CA GLU A 101 -20.66 -3.24 -9.74
C GLU A 101 -21.49 -4.41 -9.20
N GLU A 102 -20.89 -5.60 -9.09
CA GLU A 102 -21.58 -6.80 -8.59
C GLU A 102 -21.90 -6.72 -7.09
N THR A 103 -20.94 -6.23 -6.27
CA THR A 103 -21.08 -6.24 -4.81
C THR A 103 -21.68 -4.96 -4.23
N LYS A 104 -21.61 -3.85 -4.97
CA LYS A 104 -22.12 -2.52 -4.57
C LYS A 104 -21.79 -2.19 -3.11
N PRO A 105 -20.51 -2.20 -2.74
CA PRO A 105 -20.10 -1.98 -1.36
C PRO A 105 -20.41 -0.55 -0.94
N LYS A 106 -20.56 -0.29 0.36
CA LYS A 106 -20.75 1.05 0.89
C LYS A 106 -19.53 1.92 0.64
N TYR A 107 -18.34 1.34 0.79
CA TYR A 107 -17.06 2.00 0.60
C TYR A 107 -16.16 1.22 -0.34
N PHE A 108 -15.33 1.94 -1.09
CA PHE A 108 -14.27 1.31 -1.87
C PHE A 108 -12.97 2.12 -1.79
N LEU A 109 -11.86 1.43 -2.03
CA LEU A 109 -10.53 2.00 -2.18
C LEU A 109 -9.76 1.26 -3.26
N LEU A 110 -9.38 1.94 -4.33
CA LEU A 110 -8.41 1.47 -5.31
C LEU A 110 -7.11 2.25 -5.15
N GLU A 111 -5.99 1.55 -4.97
CA GLU A 111 -4.64 2.14 -4.98
C GLU A 111 -3.94 1.85 -6.29
N ASN A 112 -3.14 2.82 -6.78
CA ASN A 112 -2.21 2.57 -7.87
C ASN A 112 -1.00 3.53 -7.81
N VAL A 113 0.02 3.22 -8.62
CA VAL A 113 1.18 4.10 -8.79
C VAL A 113 0.79 5.37 -9.56
N LYS A 114 1.61 6.42 -9.43
CA LYS A 114 1.46 7.61 -10.26
C LYS A 114 1.66 7.23 -11.74
N MET A 115 0.72 7.61 -12.58
CA MET A 115 0.67 7.35 -14.01
C MET A 115 0.32 8.61 -14.80
N LYS A 116 0.34 8.56 -16.13
CA LYS A 116 -0.08 9.66 -16.98
C LYS A 116 -1.54 10.02 -16.73
N LYS A 117 -1.89 11.31 -16.90
CA LYS A 117 -3.24 11.82 -16.65
C LYS A 117 -4.31 11.08 -17.48
N GLU A 118 -4.02 10.79 -18.74
CA GLU A 118 -4.92 10.04 -19.63
C GLU A 118 -5.37 8.69 -19.04
N TYR A 119 -4.49 7.98 -18.32
CA TYR A 119 -4.83 6.71 -17.65
C TYR A 119 -5.58 6.93 -16.34
N GLN A 120 -5.23 8.01 -15.61
CA GLN A 120 -6.00 8.40 -14.43
C GLN A 120 -7.44 8.73 -14.80
N ASP A 121 -7.65 9.46 -15.91
CA ASP A 121 -8.98 9.85 -16.40
C ASP A 121 -9.84 8.63 -16.74
N VAL A 122 -9.24 7.60 -17.35
CA VAL A 122 -9.97 6.34 -17.60
C VAL A 122 -10.41 5.68 -16.30
N ILE A 123 -9.52 5.54 -15.32
CA ILE A 123 -9.86 4.95 -14.02
C ILE A 123 -10.94 5.80 -13.33
N SER A 124 -10.76 7.14 -13.33
CA SER A 124 -11.71 8.08 -12.73
C SER A 124 -13.11 7.99 -13.34
N ASN A 125 -13.20 7.84 -14.67
CA ASN A 125 -14.47 7.68 -15.36
C ASN A 125 -15.20 6.40 -14.96
N TYR A 126 -14.49 5.28 -14.80
CA TYR A 126 -15.11 4.02 -14.35
C TYR A 126 -15.49 4.03 -12.88
N LEU A 127 -14.72 4.69 -12.02
CA LEU A 127 -14.96 4.72 -10.58
C LEU A 127 -15.84 5.92 -10.14
N GLY A 128 -16.10 6.88 -11.03
CA GLY A 128 -16.92 8.05 -10.75
C GLY A 128 -16.30 9.06 -9.77
N CYS A 129 -14.96 9.01 -9.57
CA CYS A 129 -14.26 9.94 -8.67
C CYS A 129 -12.82 10.20 -9.15
N GLU A 130 -12.26 11.36 -8.76
CA GLU A 130 -10.87 11.70 -9.04
C GLU A 130 -9.93 11.09 -7.99
N PRO A 131 -8.67 10.77 -8.35
CA PRO A 131 -7.72 10.21 -7.41
C PRO A 131 -7.15 11.28 -6.47
N ILE A 132 -6.87 10.87 -5.25
CA ILE A 132 -6.13 11.65 -4.26
C ILE A 132 -4.68 11.16 -4.29
N GLU A 133 -3.72 12.05 -4.58
CA GLU A 133 -2.30 11.72 -4.45
C GLU A 133 -1.85 11.90 -2.99
N ILE A 134 -1.37 10.82 -2.36
CA ILE A 134 -0.77 10.88 -1.03
C ILE A 134 0.65 10.31 -1.08
N SER A 135 1.61 11.02 -0.44
CA SER A 135 2.96 10.51 -0.22
C SER A 135 3.10 9.96 1.20
N SER A 136 3.69 8.77 1.33
CA SER A 136 4.03 8.19 2.63
C SER A 136 4.98 9.08 3.46
N SER A 137 5.71 10.02 2.83
CA SER A 137 6.57 10.98 3.52
C SER A 137 5.81 11.95 4.45
N LYS A 138 4.49 11.90 4.44
CA LYS A 138 3.65 12.57 5.45
C LYS A 138 3.65 11.84 6.79
N PHE A 139 3.94 10.56 6.81
CA PHE A 139 3.86 9.66 7.97
C PHE A 139 5.24 9.13 8.41
N ILE A 140 6.14 8.87 7.46
CA ILE A 140 7.40 8.15 7.64
C ILE A 140 8.50 8.73 6.73
N PRO A 141 9.80 8.46 6.99
CA PRO A 141 10.89 8.93 6.13
C PRO A 141 11.03 8.15 4.82
N GLN A 142 9.93 7.89 4.12
CA GLN A 142 9.92 7.29 2.79
C GLN A 142 9.04 8.07 1.82
N ASN A 143 9.59 8.47 0.68
CA ASN A 143 8.84 9.15 -0.37
C ASN A 143 8.22 8.13 -1.33
N ARG A 144 7.02 7.65 -1.00
CA ARG A 144 6.20 6.73 -1.80
C ARG A 144 4.90 7.40 -2.18
N LYS A 145 4.86 8.05 -3.34
CA LYS A 145 3.65 8.68 -3.88
C LYS A 145 2.76 7.65 -4.54
N ARG A 146 1.47 7.67 -4.18
CA ARG A 146 0.44 6.80 -4.73
C ARG A 146 -0.83 7.57 -5.00
N LEU A 147 -1.64 7.05 -5.90
CA LEU A 147 -2.97 7.53 -6.24
C LEU A 147 -4.02 6.62 -5.60
N TYR A 148 -5.03 7.24 -5.01
CA TYR A 148 -6.10 6.56 -4.30
C TYR A 148 -7.45 7.05 -4.83
N TRP A 149 -8.24 6.15 -5.41
CA TRP A 149 -9.63 6.39 -5.80
C TRP A 149 -10.54 5.81 -4.73
N THR A 150 -11.45 6.61 -4.21
CA THR A 150 -12.38 6.21 -3.15
C THR A 150 -13.61 7.13 -3.16
N ASN A 151 -14.73 6.62 -2.69
CA ASN A 151 -15.95 7.40 -2.46
C ASN A 151 -15.98 8.06 -1.05
N VAL A 152 -14.87 8.04 -0.34
CA VAL A 152 -14.71 8.69 0.96
C VAL A 152 -14.01 10.04 0.75
N ASP A 153 -14.48 11.10 1.44
CA ASP A 153 -13.78 12.38 1.46
C ASP A 153 -12.54 12.28 2.36
N VAL A 154 -11.36 12.37 1.74
CA VAL A 154 -10.08 12.18 2.40
C VAL A 154 -9.26 13.46 2.32
N PRO A 155 -9.10 14.19 3.43
CA PRO A 155 -8.25 15.37 3.47
C PRO A 155 -6.77 14.98 3.33
N GLN A 156 -5.97 15.90 2.78
CA GLN A 156 -4.53 15.70 2.74
C GLN A 156 -3.97 15.55 4.16
N PRO A 157 -3.17 14.51 4.44
CA PRO A 157 -2.62 14.29 5.77
C PRO A 157 -1.65 15.41 6.15
N LYS A 158 -1.71 15.84 7.41
CA LYS A 158 -0.67 16.70 7.98
C LYS A 158 0.64 15.92 8.07
N LYS A 159 1.76 16.58 7.76
CA LYS A 159 3.07 15.96 7.91
C LYS A 159 3.32 15.69 9.41
N GLN A 160 3.62 14.43 9.72
CA GLN A 160 4.07 14.03 11.05
C GLN A 160 5.56 14.31 11.19
N GLU A 161 6.00 14.53 12.43
CA GLU A 161 7.42 14.58 12.75
C GLU A 161 7.95 13.16 12.88
N TRP A 162 9.08 12.92 12.24
CA TRP A 162 9.80 11.65 12.30
C TRP A 162 11.29 11.90 12.15
N ASN A 163 12.11 11.07 12.83
CA ASN A 163 13.54 11.03 12.63
C ASN A 163 13.87 9.77 11.80
N ILE A 164 14.63 9.93 10.72
CA ILE A 164 15.00 8.80 9.86
C ILE A 164 15.83 7.74 10.61
N GLU A 165 16.56 8.13 11.64
CA GLU A 165 17.40 7.24 12.46
C GLU A 165 16.57 6.25 13.26
N ASP A 166 15.30 6.56 13.59
CA ASP A 166 14.39 5.64 14.28
C ASP A 166 13.98 4.43 13.41
N TYR A 167 14.24 4.52 12.10
CA TYR A 167 13.87 3.50 11.11
C TYR A 167 15.04 2.59 10.70
N ILE A 168 16.24 2.86 11.17
CA ILE A 168 17.46 2.09 10.85
C ILE A 168 18.05 1.47 12.11
N ASP A 169 18.72 0.33 11.94
CA ASP A 169 19.37 -0.39 13.03
C ASP A 169 20.89 -0.05 13.05
N GLY A 170 21.44 0.15 14.25
CA GLY A 170 22.87 0.41 14.47
C GLY A 170 23.29 1.87 14.24
N ASP A 171 24.60 2.10 14.20
CA ASP A 171 25.23 3.43 14.16
C ASP A 171 25.39 4.01 12.74
N GLY A 172 24.65 3.46 11.77
CA GLY A 172 24.68 3.92 10.38
C GLY A 172 23.84 5.17 10.15
N PHE A 173 23.97 5.76 8.98
CA PHE A 173 23.08 6.84 8.53
C PHE A 173 22.47 6.52 7.16
N ALA A 174 21.32 7.10 6.92
CA ALA A 174 20.55 6.87 5.71
C ALA A 174 21.26 7.45 4.48
N THR A 175 21.40 6.66 3.44
CA THR A 175 21.99 7.03 2.16
C THR A 175 21.15 6.55 0.99
N GLN A 176 21.42 7.09 -0.18
CA GLN A 176 20.80 6.69 -1.42
C GLN A 176 21.83 6.56 -2.52
N CYS A 177 21.75 5.45 -3.26
CA CYS A 177 22.59 5.22 -4.42
C CYS A 177 22.20 6.18 -5.55
N LYS A 178 23.18 6.90 -6.11
CA LYS A 178 23.07 7.62 -7.38
C LYS A 178 23.96 6.95 -8.42
N LEU A 179 23.41 6.69 -9.61
CA LEU A 179 24.19 6.27 -10.76
C LEU A 179 24.85 7.52 -11.37
N GLU A 180 26.16 7.51 -11.49
CA GLU A 180 26.88 8.49 -12.28
C GLU A 180 26.79 8.14 -13.77
N LEU A 181 27.14 9.11 -14.65
CA LEU A 181 27.24 8.91 -16.12
C LEU A 181 28.13 7.71 -16.49
N ASN A 182 29.09 7.37 -15.62
CA ASN A 182 29.89 6.15 -15.76
C ASN A 182 29.24 5.02 -14.94
N PRO A 183 28.65 3.99 -15.56
CA PRO A 183 27.95 2.91 -14.85
C PRO A 183 28.83 2.05 -13.92
N ARG A 184 30.17 2.23 -13.97
CA ARG A 184 31.14 1.59 -13.08
C ARG A 184 31.35 2.35 -11.76
N ARG A 185 30.82 3.59 -11.65
CA ARG A 185 30.93 4.41 -10.43
C ARG A 185 29.55 4.57 -9.81
N VAL A 186 29.43 4.07 -8.61
CA VAL A 186 28.26 4.24 -7.76
C VAL A 186 28.64 5.24 -6.67
N ARG A 187 27.86 6.30 -6.55
CA ARG A 187 27.99 7.28 -5.46
C ARG A 187 26.83 7.14 -4.52
N PHE A 188 27.10 7.25 -3.22
CA PHE A 188 26.06 7.31 -2.19
C PHE A 188 25.99 8.72 -1.62
N GLU A 189 24.79 9.21 -1.42
CA GLU A 189 24.55 10.51 -0.80
C GLU A 189 23.71 10.32 0.45
N LYS A 190 24.05 11.06 1.51
CA LYS A 190 23.24 11.13 2.72
C LYS A 190 21.86 11.70 2.39
N VAL A 191 20.82 11.08 2.94
CA VAL A 191 19.43 11.51 2.73
C VAL A 191 18.70 11.58 4.06
N ASN A 192 17.70 12.47 4.11
CA ASN A 192 16.77 12.57 5.25
C ASN A 192 15.44 11.86 4.97
N VAL A 193 15.24 11.42 3.73
CA VAL A 193 14.05 10.69 3.28
C VAL A 193 14.48 9.65 2.28
N PHE A 194 14.13 8.39 2.51
CA PHE A 194 14.36 7.32 1.55
C PHE A 194 13.44 7.44 0.33
N ASN A 195 13.91 6.97 -0.80
CA ASN A 195 13.05 6.72 -1.94
C ASN A 195 12.19 5.47 -1.72
N THR A 196 11.19 5.31 -2.60
CA THR A 196 10.27 4.18 -2.60
C THR A 196 11.01 2.83 -2.60
N LEU A 197 10.71 1.98 -1.62
CA LEU A 197 11.04 0.56 -1.68
C LEU A 197 10.29 -0.07 -2.87
N THR A 198 10.99 -0.89 -3.65
CA THR A 198 10.42 -1.57 -4.81
C THR A 198 10.52 -3.08 -4.67
N SER A 199 9.67 -3.82 -5.37
CA SER A 199 9.68 -5.30 -5.38
C SER A 199 11.00 -5.92 -5.85
N VAL A 200 11.86 -5.14 -6.50
CA VAL A 200 13.19 -5.57 -6.95
C VAL A 200 14.33 -5.17 -5.98
N TYR A 201 14.00 -4.65 -4.80
CA TYR A 201 15.00 -4.21 -3.82
C TYR A 201 15.94 -5.34 -3.39
N TRP A 202 15.46 -6.58 -3.34
CA TRP A 202 16.26 -7.78 -3.05
C TRP A 202 17.47 -7.99 -3.98
N LYS A 203 17.50 -7.34 -5.18
CA LYS A 203 18.63 -7.40 -6.11
C LYS A 203 19.83 -6.56 -5.68
N GLY A 204 19.79 -5.93 -4.51
CA GLY A 204 20.88 -5.15 -3.93
C GLY A 204 20.73 -3.64 -4.14
N ILE A 205 21.71 -2.90 -3.62
CA ILE A 205 21.74 -1.43 -3.60
C ILE A 205 22.31 -0.81 -4.88
N SER A 206 22.93 -1.59 -5.73
CA SER A 206 23.51 -1.14 -7.02
C SER A 206 22.40 -0.87 -8.05
N GLY A 207 21.67 0.19 -7.87
CA GLY A 207 20.65 0.64 -8.81
C GLY A 207 20.24 2.06 -8.48
N SER A 208 19.86 2.87 -9.48
CA SER A 208 19.52 4.27 -9.25
C SER A 208 18.48 4.43 -8.17
N SER A 209 18.73 5.32 -7.24
CA SER A 209 17.79 5.76 -6.22
C SER A 209 17.35 4.71 -5.20
N ARG A 210 18.09 3.62 -5.01
CA ARG A 210 17.78 2.62 -3.99
C ARG A 210 18.25 3.07 -2.61
N PRO A 211 17.40 2.90 -1.56
CA PRO A 211 17.80 3.13 -0.17
C PRO A 211 18.99 2.27 0.24
N ALA A 212 19.91 2.84 1.00
CA ALA A 212 21.03 2.12 1.60
C ALA A 212 21.38 2.74 2.97
N ILE A 213 22.11 2.01 3.78
CA ILE A 213 22.66 2.50 5.04
C ILE A 213 24.19 2.56 4.90
N SER A 214 24.78 3.72 5.20
CA SER A 214 26.21 3.85 5.39
C SER A 214 26.58 3.30 6.77
N ILE A 215 27.57 2.43 6.81
CA ILE A 215 28.13 1.89 8.05
C ILE A 215 29.60 2.28 8.13
N ARG A 216 30.08 2.71 9.29
CA ARG A 216 31.49 2.87 9.54
C ARG A 216 32.08 1.51 9.88
N GLU A 217 32.89 0.95 9.01
CA GLU A 217 33.71 -0.21 9.39
C GLU A 217 34.93 0.29 10.17
N SER A 218 34.91 0.06 11.47
CA SER A 218 36.01 0.43 12.39
C SER A 218 37.32 -0.35 12.19
N TYR A 219 37.38 -1.22 11.18
CA TYR A 219 38.48 -2.16 10.95
C TYR A 219 39.24 -1.99 9.64
N LEU A 220 38.85 -1.05 8.79
CA LEU A 220 39.57 -0.78 7.55
C LEU A 220 40.45 0.46 7.69
N HIS A 221 41.73 0.33 7.35
CA HIS A 221 42.81 1.32 7.46
C HIS A 221 42.64 2.55 6.51
N GLU A 222 41.50 2.72 5.89
CA GLU A 222 41.14 3.89 5.07
C GLU A 222 39.69 4.22 5.35
N ASP A 223 39.33 5.52 5.35
CA ASP A 223 37.98 6.08 5.53
C ASP A 223 36.98 5.64 4.42
N ARG A 224 36.82 4.34 4.21
CA ARG A 224 35.86 3.76 3.28
C ARG A 224 34.54 3.54 3.99
N GLU A 225 33.54 4.31 3.62
CA GLU A 225 32.18 4.04 4.01
C GLU A 225 31.67 2.77 3.32
N ALA A 226 31.39 1.73 4.08
CA ALA A 226 30.65 0.58 3.57
C ALA A 226 29.16 0.88 3.54
N HIS A 227 28.46 0.32 2.57
CA HIS A 227 27.02 0.52 2.41
C HIS A 227 26.32 -0.84 2.40
N ARG A 228 25.25 -0.94 3.19
CA ARG A 228 24.41 -2.14 3.24
C ARG A 228 22.98 -1.84 2.77
N MET A 229 22.29 -2.89 2.39
CA MET A 229 20.83 -2.84 2.22
C MET A 229 20.14 -2.57 3.55
N LEU A 230 18.96 -2.00 3.49
CA LEU A 230 18.01 -2.06 4.61
C LEU A 230 17.71 -3.54 4.93
N THR A 231 17.60 -3.86 6.19
CA THR A 231 17.08 -5.16 6.62
C THR A 231 15.59 -5.30 6.30
N PRO A 232 15.03 -6.52 6.24
CA PRO A 232 13.58 -6.66 6.10
C PRO A 232 12.80 -5.97 7.23
N THR A 233 13.32 -5.96 8.45
CA THR A 233 12.71 -5.27 9.60
C THR A 233 12.69 -3.75 9.41
N GLU A 234 13.77 -3.16 8.91
CA GLU A 234 13.80 -1.74 8.53
C GLU A 234 12.80 -1.43 7.42
N CYS A 235 12.64 -2.35 6.45
CA CYS A 235 11.62 -2.24 5.41
C CYS A 235 10.19 -2.37 5.96
N GLU A 236 9.96 -3.21 6.98
CA GLU A 236 8.68 -3.32 7.69
C GLU A 236 8.34 -1.99 8.38
N ARG A 237 9.30 -1.36 9.09
CA ARG A 237 9.12 -0.03 9.68
C ARG A 237 8.76 1.02 8.62
N LEU A 238 9.48 1.02 7.47
CA LEU A 238 9.23 1.94 6.36
C LEU A 238 7.92 1.68 5.60
N GLN A 239 7.26 0.56 5.83
CA GLN A 239 5.91 0.29 5.32
C GLN A 239 4.86 0.34 6.44
N THR A 240 5.28 0.70 7.66
CA THR A 240 4.45 0.72 8.87
C THR A 240 3.70 -0.60 9.11
N VAL A 241 4.34 -1.69 8.71
CA VAL A 241 3.91 -3.07 8.95
C VAL A 241 4.48 -3.50 10.31
N PRO A 242 3.78 -4.30 11.11
CA PRO A 242 4.31 -4.81 12.38
C PRO A 242 5.66 -5.52 12.20
N ILE A 243 6.58 -5.29 13.14
CA ILE A 243 7.90 -5.93 13.11
C ILE A 243 7.73 -7.45 13.19
N GLY A 244 8.44 -8.17 12.30
CA GLY A 244 8.35 -9.62 12.22
C GLY A 244 7.16 -10.17 11.43
N TYR A 245 6.28 -9.30 10.93
CA TYR A 245 5.08 -9.70 10.19
C TYR A 245 5.38 -10.62 9.00
N THR A 246 6.52 -10.42 8.34
CA THR A 246 6.92 -11.19 7.16
C THR A 246 7.93 -12.30 7.46
N ASP A 247 8.24 -12.62 8.73
CA ASP A 247 9.33 -13.52 9.12
C ASP A 247 9.12 -14.98 8.70
N CYS A 248 7.89 -15.38 8.43
CA CYS A 248 7.56 -16.76 8.05
C CYS A 248 7.97 -17.12 6.60
N VAL A 249 8.57 -16.18 5.84
CA VAL A 249 9.05 -16.42 4.47
C VAL A 249 10.52 -16.00 4.30
N SER A 250 11.14 -16.40 3.18
CA SER A 250 12.55 -16.09 2.91
C SER A 250 12.80 -14.58 2.76
N LYS A 251 14.01 -14.14 3.08
CA LYS A 251 14.45 -12.74 2.97
C LYS A 251 14.13 -12.12 1.61
N THR A 252 14.31 -12.85 0.52
CA THR A 252 13.96 -12.37 -0.85
C THR A 252 12.47 -12.12 -1.00
N GLN A 253 11.61 -12.99 -0.47
CA GLN A 253 10.17 -12.83 -0.52
C GLN A 253 9.69 -11.68 0.38
N ARG A 254 10.31 -11.49 1.54
CA ARG A 254 10.07 -10.34 2.41
C ARG A 254 10.27 -9.03 1.65
N TYR A 255 11.43 -8.83 1.03
CA TYR A 255 11.69 -7.62 0.25
C TYR A 255 10.72 -7.42 -0.90
N LYS A 256 10.39 -8.51 -1.61
CA LYS A 256 9.46 -8.47 -2.76
C LYS A 256 8.09 -7.97 -2.33
N MET A 257 7.51 -8.53 -1.28
CA MET A 257 6.17 -8.15 -0.85
C MET A 257 6.14 -6.80 -0.09
N LEU A 258 7.19 -6.45 0.67
CA LEU A 258 7.31 -5.12 1.29
C LEU A 258 7.46 -4.01 0.23
N GLY A 259 8.12 -4.30 -0.89
CA GLY A 259 8.21 -3.37 -2.03
C GLY A 259 6.89 -3.23 -2.80
N ASN A 260 6.08 -4.28 -2.90
CA ASN A 260 4.77 -4.24 -3.53
C ASN A 260 3.66 -3.73 -2.60
N GLY A 261 3.78 -4.00 -1.30
CA GLY A 261 2.75 -3.70 -0.30
C GLY A 261 2.49 -2.21 -0.13
N TRP A 262 1.39 -1.90 0.53
CA TRP A 262 1.02 -0.54 0.88
C TRP A 262 1.80 -0.05 2.10
N THR A 263 1.96 1.27 2.24
CA THR A 263 2.32 1.88 3.51
C THR A 263 1.04 1.93 4.36
N VAL A 264 1.01 1.13 5.43
CA VAL A 264 -0.21 0.89 6.23
C VAL A 264 -0.79 2.18 6.80
N ASP A 265 0.05 3.12 7.26
CA ASP A 265 -0.43 4.38 7.85
C ASP A 265 -1.16 5.28 6.86
N VAL A 266 -0.82 5.21 5.57
CA VAL A 266 -1.59 5.91 4.53
C VAL A 266 -2.98 5.30 4.39
N ILE A 267 -3.07 3.98 4.40
CA ILE A 267 -4.35 3.26 4.30
C ILE A 267 -5.20 3.51 5.56
N ALA A 268 -4.58 3.46 6.73
CA ALA A 268 -5.25 3.77 8.00
C ALA A 268 -5.79 5.20 8.02
N HIS A 269 -5.05 6.19 7.47
CA HIS A 269 -5.55 7.55 7.33
C HIS A 269 -6.84 7.61 6.49
N ILE A 270 -6.88 6.89 5.37
CA ILE A 270 -8.08 6.83 4.51
C ILE A 270 -9.24 6.14 5.23
N PHE A 271 -8.99 4.98 5.84
CA PHE A 271 -10.04 4.23 6.56
C PHE A 271 -10.57 4.97 7.80
N ASN A 272 -9.74 5.79 8.44
CA ASN A 272 -10.20 6.63 9.56
C ASN A 272 -11.26 7.65 9.10
N GLN A 273 -11.17 8.18 7.87
CA GLN A 273 -12.20 9.07 7.32
C GLN A 273 -13.52 8.31 7.08
N MET A 274 -13.45 7.07 6.63
CA MET A 274 -14.62 6.18 6.53
C MET A 274 -15.31 6.03 7.89
N ALA A 275 -14.55 5.74 8.95
CA ALA A 275 -15.08 5.58 10.31
C ALA A 275 -15.68 6.90 10.86
N LEU A 276 -15.09 8.05 10.55
CA LEU A 276 -15.61 9.36 10.92
C LEU A 276 -16.93 9.68 10.22
N GLN A 277 -17.06 9.36 8.94
CA GLN A 277 -18.33 9.51 8.19
C GLN A 277 -19.43 8.65 8.79
N GLU A 278 -19.15 7.41 9.19
CA GLU A 278 -20.11 6.56 9.88
C GLU A 278 -20.61 7.19 11.18
N ARG A 279 -19.71 7.65 12.02
CA ARG A 279 -20.06 8.30 13.30
C ARG A 279 -20.91 9.55 13.07
N SER A 280 -20.58 10.36 12.08
CA SER A 280 -21.34 11.57 11.75
C SER A 280 -22.77 11.24 11.30
N HIS A 281 -22.97 10.18 10.50
CA HIS A 281 -24.29 9.72 10.09
C HIS A 281 -25.14 9.21 11.28
N ILE A 282 -24.50 8.47 12.19
CA ILE A 282 -25.20 7.97 13.41
C ILE A 282 -25.69 9.13 14.27
N VAL A 283 -24.82 10.12 14.53
CA VAL A 283 -25.16 11.31 15.31
C VAL A 283 -26.26 12.13 14.65
N TYR A 284 -26.15 12.36 13.33
CA TYR A 284 -27.18 13.09 12.58
C TYR A 284 -28.55 12.39 12.64
N ASN A 285 -28.60 11.09 12.44
CA ASN A 285 -29.84 10.32 12.53
C ASN A 285 -30.42 10.31 13.94
N TYR A 286 -29.57 10.27 14.98
CA TYR A 286 -30.02 10.39 16.37
C TYR A 286 -30.69 11.74 16.62
N LEU A 287 -30.05 12.84 16.21
CA LEU A 287 -30.59 14.21 16.36
C LEU A 287 -31.90 14.40 15.56
N LEU A 288 -32.00 13.89 14.34
CA LEU A 288 -33.25 13.93 13.56
C LEU A 288 -34.39 13.21 14.27
N ASN A 289 -34.13 12.01 14.79
CA ASN A 289 -35.15 11.23 15.51
C ASN A 289 -35.60 11.93 16.82
N ASP A 290 -34.70 12.64 17.49
CA ASP A 290 -35.02 13.41 18.68
C ASP A 290 -35.89 14.65 18.37
N ILE A 291 -35.59 15.34 17.25
CA ILE A 291 -36.39 16.46 16.75
C ILE A 291 -37.80 15.98 16.38
N VAL A 292 -37.92 14.86 15.65
CA VAL A 292 -39.22 14.29 15.26
C VAL A 292 -40.07 13.89 16.46
N LYS A 293 -39.46 13.33 17.50
CA LYS A 293 -40.17 12.95 18.74
C LYS A 293 -40.63 14.15 19.55
N ASN A 294 -39.93 15.27 19.51
CA ASN A 294 -40.24 16.49 20.26
C ASN A 294 -41.21 17.43 19.50
N THR A 295 -41.58 17.09 18.25
CA THR A 295 -42.54 17.84 17.43
C THR A 295 -43.89 17.12 17.27
N GLN A 296 -44.06 15.97 17.88
CA GLN A 296 -45.35 15.26 18.06
C GLN A 296 -45.87 15.44 19.50
#